data_5a67e7b08585b0774a1862f2fc303431
#
_entry.id   5a67e7b08585b0774a1862f2fc303431
#
_cell.length_a   1.000
_cell.length_b   1.000
_cell.length_c   1.000
_cell.angle_alpha   90.00
_cell.angle_beta   90.00
_cell.angle_gamma   90.00
#
_symmetry.space_group_name_H-M   'P 1'
#
loop_
_entity.id
_entity.type
_entity.pdbx_description
1 polymer ?
#
loop_
_entity_poly.entity_id
_entity_poly.type
_entity_poly.pdbx_seq_one_letter_code
_entity_poly.pdbx_strand_id
1 'polypeptide(L)'
;MSPVVIDPAASPRAEAYALWMDAPNPMVTFFKTLDVTPLLRFARRHDYRFNALLCWCVGKAAGEVEEFCTLPVGRQLLRCDAIAVNTIVKNRRGGVSSCGVPFS
;
A
#
# COMPACT_ATOMS: atom_id res chain seq x y z
N MET A 1 10.20 4.75 -14.64
CA MET A 1 10.14 5.13 -13.22
C MET A 1 11.35 4.55 -12.49
N SER A 2 12.18 5.41 -11.97
CA SER A 2 13.40 4.98 -11.28
C SER A 2 13.26 5.21 -9.78
N PRO A 3 13.51 4.20 -8.94
CA PRO A 3 13.53 4.40 -7.49
C PRO A 3 14.65 5.39 -7.10
N VAL A 4 14.38 6.19 -6.10
CA VAL A 4 15.36 7.12 -5.55
C VAL A 4 16.01 6.46 -4.34
N VAL A 5 17.34 6.41 -4.33
CA VAL A 5 18.10 5.86 -3.21
C VAL A 5 18.20 6.92 -2.11
N ILE A 6 17.85 6.53 -0.90
CA ILE A 6 17.91 7.41 0.28
C ILE A 6 18.86 6.77 1.29
N ASP A 7 19.84 7.56 1.77
CA ASP A 7 20.70 7.11 2.84
C ASP A 7 19.90 7.06 4.15
N PRO A 8 19.76 5.88 4.79
CA PRO A 8 19.01 5.78 6.03
C PRO A 8 19.55 6.69 7.14
N ALA A 9 20.85 6.89 7.20
CA ALA A 9 21.47 7.73 8.23
C ALA A 9 21.16 9.22 8.04
N ALA A 10 20.86 9.64 6.82
CA ALA A 10 20.48 11.02 6.50
C ALA A 10 18.97 11.22 6.53
N SER A 11 18.19 10.16 6.70
CA SER A 11 16.74 10.21 6.75
C SER A 11 16.24 10.67 8.10
N PRO A 12 15.09 11.36 8.19
CA PRO A 12 14.45 11.62 9.49
C PRO A 12 13.98 10.32 10.18
N ARG A 13 14.04 9.20 9.47
CA ARG A 13 13.70 7.87 9.99
C ARG A 13 14.93 7.06 10.39
N ALA A 14 16.10 7.67 10.53
CA ALA A 14 17.35 6.95 10.80
C ALA A 14 17.28 6.08 12.06
N GLU A 15 16.74 6.62 13.15
CA GLU A 15 16.60 5.88 14.42
C GLU A 15 15.62 4.72 14.27
N ALA A 16 14.46 4.96 13.69
CA ALA A 16 13.45 3.93 13.46
C ALA A 16 13.99 2.84 12.53
N TYR A 17 14.70 3.24 11.47
CA TYR A 17 15.31 2.29 10.53
C TYR A 17 16.27 1.36 11.25
N ALA A 18 17.17 1.91 12.07
CA ALA A 18 18.16 1.10 12.81
C ALA A 18 17.48 0.11 13.75
N LEU A 19 16.47 0.56 14.48
CA LEU A 19 15.74 -0.30 15.42
C LEU A 19 15.00 -1.44 14.70
N TRP A 20 14.30 -1.12 13.61
CA TRP A 20 13.47 -2.11 12.92
C TRP A 20 14.29 -3.08 12.07
N MET A 21 15.40 -2.65 11.51
CA MET A 21 16.27 -3.55 10.73
C MET A 21 16.92 -4.62 11.59
N ASP A 22 17.15 -4.32 12.89
CA ASP A 22 17.72 -5.27 13.82
C ASP A 22 16.65 -6.07 14.59
N ALA A 23 15.38 -5.77 14.39
CA ALA A 23 14.30 -6.46 15.07
C ALA A 23 14.11 -7.88 14.53
N PRO A 24 13.85 -8.88 15.39
CA PRO A 24 13.62 -10.25 14.93
C PRO A 24 12.38 -10.40 14.04
N ASN A 25 11.38 -9.57 14.27
CA ASN A 25 10.14 -9.58 13.50
C ASN A 25 9.65 -8.14 13.32
N PRO A 26 10.11 -7.43 12.30
CA PRO A 26 9.80 -6.01 12.11
C PRO A 26 8.41 -5.82 11.49
N MET A 27 7.38 -6.27 12.19
CA MET A 27 6.00 -6.16 11.74
C MET A 27 5.15 -5.51 12.82
N VAL A 28 4.26 -4.62 12.38
CA VAL A 28 3.28 -3.96 13.24
C VAL A 28 1.92 -4.06 12.58
N THR A 29 0.92 -4.41 13.37
CA THR A 29 -0.46 -4.48 12.89
C THR A 29 -1.29 -3.44 13.62
N PHE A 30 -2.01 -2.63 12.86
CA PHE A 30 -2.93 -1.63 13.38
C PHE A 30 -4.35 -1.99 12.98
N PHE A 31 -5.29 -1.75 13.89
CA PHE A 31 -6.71 -1.93 13.63
C PHE A 31 -7.41 -0.59 13.78
N LYS A 32 -8.25 -0.28 12.82
CA LYS A 32 -9.10 0.90 12.89
C LYS A 32 -10.45 0.58 12.27
N THR A 33 -11.50 0.95 12.98
CA THR A 33 -12.86 0.81 12.47
C THR A 33 -13.25 2.06 11.71
N LEU A 34 -13.72 1.89 10.49
CA LEU A 34 -14.17 2.99 9.63
C LEU A 34 -15.61 2.74 9.19
N ASP A 35 -16.40 3.80 9.15
CA ASP A 35 -17.74 3.73 8.58
C ASP A 35 -17.65 3.84 7.07
N VAL A 36 -17.93 2.74 6.37
CA VAL A 36 -17.87 2.67 4.91
C VAL A 36 -19.26 2.82 4.26
N THR A 37 -20.28 3.17 5.04
CA THR A 37 -21.63 3.33 4.52
C THR A 37 -21.71 4.31 3.34
N PRO A 38 -21.07 5.50 3.40
CA PRO A 38 -21.09 6.41 2.25
C PRO A 38 -20.45 5.80 1.01
N LEU A 39 -19.34 5.06 1.20
CA LEU A 39 -18.65 4.39 0.09
C LEU A 39 -19.52 3.28 -0.52
N LEU A 40 -20.20 2.52 0.31
CA LEU A 40 -21.09 1.45 -0.14
C LEU A 40 -22.26 2.03 -0.95
N ARG A 41 -22.84 3.14 -0.49
CA ARG A 41 -23.92 3.83 -1.22
C ARG A 41 -23.43 4.33 -2.58
N PHE A 42 -22.22 4.90 -2.61
CA PHE A 42 -21.63 5.37 -3.85
C PHE A 42 -21.41 4.21 -4.84
N ALA A 43 -20.89 3.09 -4.35
CA ALA A 43 -20.69 1.91 -5.18
C ALA A 43 -21.99 1.39 -5.78
N ARG A 44 -23.06 1.32 -4.99
CA ARG A 44 -24.38 0.88 -5.47
C ARG A 44 -24.98 1.83 -6.48
N ARG A 45 -24.83 3.15 -6.26
CA ARG A 45 -25.37 4.18 -7.16
C ARG A 45 -24.73 4.13 -8.53
N HIS A 46 -23.41 3.81 -8.60
CA HIS A 46 -22.65 3.80 -9.83
C HIS A 46 -22.39 2.38 -10.37
N ASP A 47 -22.99 1.37 -9.77
CA ASP A 47 -22.82 -0.02 -10.13
C ASP A 47 -21.35 -0.45 -10.10
N TYR A 48 -20.60 0.03 -9.10
CA TYR A 48 -19.24 -0.38 -8.85
C TYR A 48 -19.19 -1.53 -7.85
N ARG A 49 -18.19 -2.40 -7.99
CA ARG A 49 -17.92 -3.41 -6.99
C ARG A 49 -17.25 -2.76 -5.79
N PHE A 50 -17.80 -3.01 -4.60
CA PHE A 50 -17.34 -2.38 -3.37
C PHE A 50 -15.86 -2.66 -3.12
N ASN A 51 -15.42 -3.93 -3.28
CA ASN A 51 -14.02 -4.27 -3.02
C ASN A 51 -13.06 -3.52 -3.95
N ALA A 52 -13.41 -3.41 -5.21
CA ALA A 52 -12.59 -2.68 -6.19
C ALA A 52 -12.51 -1.18 -5.84
N LEU A 53 -13.63 -0.60 -5.45
CA LEU A 53 -13.67 0.82 -5.06
C LEU A 53 -12.88 1.06 -3.78
N LEU A 54 -13.00 0.18 -2.80
CA LEU A 54 -12.23 0.27 -1.55
C LEU A 54 -10.74 0.17 -1.81
N CYS A 55 -10.32 -0.77 -2.65
CA CYS A 55 -8.91 -0.91 -3.04
C CYS A 55 -8.39 0.33 -3.75
N TRP A 56 -9.21 0.94 -4.60
CA TRP A 56 -8.85 2.20 -5.26
C TRP A 56 -8.62 3.32 -4.25
N CYS A 57 -9.53 3.46 -3.27
CA CYS A 57 -9.40 4.48 -2.23
C CYS A 57 -8.15 4.27 -1.40
N VAL A 58 -7.87 3.03 -1.00
CA VAL A 58 -6.68 2.69 -0.22
C VAL A 58 -5.40 2.98 -1.01
N GLY A 59 -5.38 2.60 -2.28
CA GLY A 59 -4.24 2.86 -3.16
C GLY A 59 -3.96 4.34 -3.36
N LYS A 60 -5.01 5.13 -3.57
CA LYS A 60 -4.87 6.59 -3.72
C LYS A 60 -4.36 7.23 -2.44
N ALA A 61 -4.92 6.83 -1.29
CA ALA A 61 -4.49 7.38 0.00
C ALA A 61 -3.05 6.99 0.32
N ALA A 62 -2.69 5.73 0.13
CA ALA A 62 -1.35 5.24 0.41
C ALA A 62 -0.30 5.86 -0.52
N GLY A 63 -0.66 6.11 -1.78
CA GLY A 63 0.25 6.73 -2.74
C GLY A 63 0.64 8.17 -2.37
N GLU A 64 -0.14 8.83 -1.52
CA GLU A 64 0.15 10.18 -1.02
C GLU A 64 1.00 10.18 0.24
N VAL A 65 1.26 9.01 0.83
CA VAL A 65 2.07 8.89 2.05
C VAL A 65 3.45 8.37 1.64
N GLU A 66 4.47 9.21 1.80
CA GLU A 66 5.82 8.91 1.35
C GLU A 66 6.37 7.61 1.93
N GLU A 67 6.08 7.34 3.20
CA GLU A 67 6.57 6.16 3.90
C GLU A 67 6.04 4.86 3.29
N PHE A 68 4.85 4.86 2.70
CA PHE A 68 4.33 3.69 2.00
C PHE A 68 5.01 3.45 0.66
N CYS A 69 5.67 4.48 0.12
CA CYS A 69 6.39 4.38 -1.14
C CYS A 69 7.89 4.16 -0.94
N THR A 70 8.33 4.00 0.30
CA THR A 70 9.74 3.83 0.66
C THR A 70 9.97 2.42 1.18
N LEU A 71 10.93 1.72 0.57
CA LEU A 71 11.24 0.33 0.90
C LEU A 71 12.69 0.18 1.32
N PRO A 72 12.97 -0.61 2.38
CA PRO A 72 14.34 -0.98 2.69
C PRO A 72 14.82 -2.07 1.73
N VAL A 73 15.93 -1.82 1.05
CA VAL A 73 16.56 -2.80 0.16
C VAL A 73 18.04 -2.85 0.54
N GLY A 74 18.48 -4.00 1.07
CA GLY A 74 19.82 -4.12 1.62
C GLY A 74 19.98 -3.15 2.79
N ARG A 75 20.97 -2.28 2.71
CA ARG A 75 21.22 -1.24 3.73
C ARG A 75 20.80 0.16 3.27
N GLN A 76 19.94 0.23 2.26
CA GLN A 76 19.47 1.48 1.70
C GLN A 76 17.96 1.55 1.76
N LEU A 77 17.43 2.76 1.63
CA LEU A 77 16.00 2.99 1.43
C LEU A 77 15.79 3.41 -0.01
N LEU A 78 14.81 2.79 -0.67
CA LEU A 78 14.40 3.15 -2.02
C LEU A 78 13.01 3.77 -1.97
N ARG A 79 12.89 4.99 -2.47
CA ARG A 79 11.60 5.66 -2.62
C ARG A 79 11.14 5.52 -4.06
N CYS A 80 9.96 4.95 -4.24
CA CYS A 80 9.34 4.75 -5.54
C CYS A 80 8.26 5.81 -5.79
N ASP A 81 8.04 6.14 -7.07
CA ASP A 81 7.02 7.13 -7.45
C ASP A 81 5.61 6.54 -7.46
N ALA A 82 5.49 5.24 -7.45
CA ALA A 82 4.21 4.55 -7.52
C ALA A 82 4.19 3.33 -6.64
N ILE A 83 2.99 2.99 -6.18
CA ILE A 83 2.72 1.75 -5.48
C ILE A 83 1.68 0.97 -6.28
N ALA A 84 1.52 -0.30 -5.96
CA ALA A 84 0.47 -1.13 -6.54
C ALA A 84 -0.37 -1.73 -5.42
N VAL A 85 -1.67 -1.85 -5.68
CA VAL A 85 -2.58 -2.60 -4.82
C VAL A 85 -2.80 -3.95 -5.47
N ASN A 86 -2.53 -5.02 -4.73
CA ASN A 86 -2.74 -6.37 -5.20
C ASN A 86 -3.95 -6.96 -4.48
N THR A 87 -4.91 -7.44 -5.24
CA THR A 87 -6.12 -8.02 -4.70
C THR A 87 -6.48 -9.28 -5.45
N ILE A 88 -7.35 -10.09 -4.85
CA ILE A 88 -7.82 -11.32 -5.46
C ILE A 88 -9.17 -11.07 -6.10
N VAL A 89 -9.29 -11.45 -7.36
CA VAL A 89 -10.53 -11.29 -8.12
C VAL A 89 -11.01 -12.64 -8.63
N LYS A 90 -12.32 -12.74 -8.83
CA LYS A 90 -12.93 -13.91 -9.42
C LYS A 90 -12.60 -13.97 -10.91
N ASN A 91 -12.09 -15.10 -11.39
CA ASN A 91 -11.74 -15.23 -12.79
C ASN A 91 -12.87 -15.94 -13.57
N ARG A 92 -12.70 -16.01 -14.91
CA ARG A 92 -13.71 -16.60 -15.79
C ARG A 92 -13.87 -18.11 -15.63
N ARG A 93 -12.89 -18.76 -14.99
CA ARG A 93 -12.89 -20.23 -14.80
C ARG A 93 -13.57 -20.62 -13.50
N GLY A 94 -14.14 -19.68 -12.75
CA GLY A 94 -14.77 -19.94 -11.47
C GLY A 94 -13.83 -19.99 -10.27
N GLY A 95 -12.53 -19.82 -10.49
CA GLY A 95 -11.54 -19.71 -9.44
C GLY A 95 -11.22 -18.24 -9.14
N VAL A 96 -10.06 -18.02 -8.51
CA VAL A 96 -9.60 -16.67 -8.18
C VAL A 96 -8.23 -16.43 -8.77
N SER A 97 -7.95 -15.17 -9.08
CA SER A 97 -6.68 -14.73 -9.63
C SER A 97 -6.21 -13.49 -8.89
N SER A 98 -4.90 -13.32 -8.83
CA SER A 98 -4.30 -12.11 -8.28
C SER A 98 -4.37 -10.99 -9.32
N CYS A 99 -4.72 -9.79 -8.86
CA CYS A 99 -4.80 -8.60 -9.72
C CYS A 99 -4.02 -7.47 -9.07
N GLY A 100 -3.00 -6.96 -9.76
CA GLY A 100 -2.20 -5.84 -9.28
C GLY A 100 -2.51 -4.58 -10.08
N VAL A 101 -2.86 -3.50 -9.38
CA VAL A 101 -3.20 -2.21 -9.98
C VAL A 101 -2.21 -1.16 -9.50
N PRO A 102 -1.41 -0.57 -10.39
CA PRO A 102 -0.45 0.47 -10.00
C PRO A 102 -1.15 1.82 -9.78
N PHE A 103 -0.60 2.58 -8.82
CA PHE A 103 -1.00 3.95 -8.50
C PHE A 103 0.22 4.85 -8.53
N SER A 104 0.16 5.91 -9.28
CA SER A 104 1.25 6.89 -9.40
C SER A 104 0.81 8.28 -8.99
#